data_44689c89e6c56115943f62d65fcc135d
#
_entry.id   44689c89e6c56115943f62d65fcc135d
#
_cell.length_a   1.000
_cell.length_b   1.000
_cell.length_c   1.000
_cell.angle_alpha   90.00
_cell.angle_beta   90.00
_cell.angle_gamma   90.00
#
_symmetry.space_group_name_H-M   'P 1'
#
loop_
_entity.id
_entity.type
_entity.pdbx_description
1 polymer ?
#
loop_
_entity_poly.entity_id
_entity_poly.type
_entity_poly.pdbx_seq_one_letter_code
_entity_poly.pdbx_strand_id
1 'polypeptide(L)'
;VDAIFFKMSEENLKRILKKPYVMFGSDSGARADYGPLAKGRSHPRTFGTFPRVLGRYVREEKILDLPTAIKKMTSAPCKKFNIKERGLIKEGYFADIVIFNPDTIADTATYEEPHKYPAGIEYVIVNGKLTVEKAKHLGIMAGRVITL
;
A
#
# COMPACT_ATOMS: atom_id res chain seq x y z
N VAL A 1 19.48 18.26 -5.04
CA VAL A 1 18.88 17.73 -6.27
C VAL A 1 18.57 16.27 -6.03
N ASP A 2 17.30 15.88 -6.10
CA ASP A 2 16.89 14.49 -6.01
C ASP A 2 17.03 13.84 -7.40
N ALA A 3 17.49 12.60 -7.44
CA ALA A 3 17.65 11.84 -8.67
C ALA A 3 17.03 10.45 -8.55
N ILE A 4 16.46 9.97 -9.65
CA ILE A 4 15.90 8.62 -9.75
C ILE A 4 16.80 7.79 -10.65
N PHE A 5 17.29 6.67 -10.12
CA PHE A 5 18.15 5.74 -10.84
C PHE A 5 17.40 4.46 -11.18
N PHE A 6 17.23 4.15 -12.46
CA PHE A 6 16.60 2.91 -12.94
C PHE A 6 17.62 1.77 -12.93
N LYS A 7 17.86 1.18 -11.74
CA LYS A 7 18.89 0.14 -11.54
C LYS A 7 18.31 -1.26 -11.24
N MET A 8 16.99 -1.35 -11.02
CA MET A 8 16.36 -2.61 -10.63
C MET A 8 16.00 -3.44 -11.85
N SER A 9 16.26 -4.76 -11.76
CA SER A 9 15.80 -5.74 -12.74
C SER A 9 14.38 -6.20 -12.36
N GLU A 10 13.46 -6.11 -13.31
CA GLU A 10 12.09 -6.60 -13.16
C GLU A 10 12.05 -8.12 -12.91
N GLU A 11 12.91 -8.88 -13.57
CA GLU A 11 13.05 -10.31 -13.36
C GLU A 11 13.49 -10.63 -11.92
N ASN A 12 14.51 -9.94 -11.43
CA ASN A 12 14.97 -10.10 -10.05
C ASN A 12 13.88 -9.71 -9.05
N LEU A 13 13.15 -8.64 -9.31
CA LEU A 13 12.01 -8.23 -8.48
C LEU A 13 10.98 -9.34 -8.39
N LYS A 14 10.53 -9.90 -9.52
CA LYS A 14 9.56 -11.01 -9.57
C LYS A 14 10.05 -12.25 -8.82
N ARG A 15 11.34 -12.57 -8.94
CA ARG A 15 11.96 -13.68 -8.20
C ARG A 15 11.94 -13.45 -6.69
N ILE A 16 12.21 -12.21 -6.24
CA ILE A 16 12.18 -11.81 -4.84
C ILE A 16 10.75 -11.85 -4.29
N LEU A 17 9.77 -11.31 -5.04
CA LEU A 17 8.36 -11.27 -4.62
C LEU A 17 7.79 -12.66 -4.30
N LYS A 18 8.24 -13.69 -5.00
CA LYS A 18 7.83 -15.09 -4.78
C LYS A 18 8.35 -15.69 -3.46
N LYS A 19 9.39 -15.11 -2.86
CA LYS A 19 9.98 -15.71 -1.63
C LYS A 19 9.03 -15.55 -0.45
N PRO A 20 8.79 -16.64 0.32
CA PRO A 20 7.77 -16.63 1.39
C PRO A 20 8.10 -15.69 2.56
N TYR A 21 9.37 -15.42 2.80
CA TYR A 21 9.85 -14.53 3.86
C TYR A 21 9.92 -13.06 3.48
N VAL A 22 9.69 -12.70 2.22
CA VAL A 22 9.68 -11.31 1.75
C VAL A 22 8.32 -10.69 2.03
N MET A 23 8.33 -9.49 2.57
CA MET A 23 7.16 -8.63 2.81
C MET A 23 7.25 -7.38 1.93
N PHE A 24 6.12 -6.69 1.77
CA PHE A 24 6.08 -5.47 0.96
C PHE A 24 6.26 -4.22 1.82
N GLY A 25 7.04 -3.26 1.32
CA GLY A 25 7.19 -1.94 1.86
C GLY A 25 7.25 -0.92 0.73
N SER A 26 6.71 0.28 0.95
CA SER A 26 6.68 1.34 -0.07
C SER A 26 8.01 2.08 -0.22
N ASP A 27 8.87 2.02 0.80
CA ASP A 27 10.08 2.86 0.88
C ASP A 27 9.74 4.35 0.63
N SER A 28 8.65 4.82 1.24
CA SER A 28 8.16 6.18 1.07
C SER A 28 7.66 6.75 2.40
N GLY A 29 7.85 8.06 2.57
CA GLY A 29 7.23 8.82 3.65
C GLY A 29 5.74 9.05 3.42
N ALA A 30 5.06 9.55 4.46
CA ALA A 30 3.66 9.97 4.35
C ALA A 30 3.52 11.17 3.40
N ARG A 31 2.60 11.07 2.46
CA ARG A 31 2.29 12.09 1.45
C ARG A 31 0.79 12.21 1.25
N ALA A 32 0.37 13.36 0.73
CA ALA A 32 -0.98 13.59 0.24
C ALA A 32 -0.88 14.37 -1.09
N ASP A 33 -1.96 14.43 -1.83
CA ASP A 33 -2.04 15.22 -3.07
C ASP A 33 -2.41 16.69 -2.81
N TYR A 34 -2.61 17.04 -1.54
CA TYR A 34 -2.96 18.39 -1.08
C TYR A 34 -2.22 18.79 0.21
N GLY A 35 -2.24 20.10 0.53
CA GLY A 35 -1.67 20.65 1.75
C GLY A 35 -0.15 20.55 1.85
N PRO A 36 0.41 20.60 3.07
CA PRO A 36 1.86 20.58 3.26
C PRO A 36 2.55 19.30 2.77
N LEU A 37 1.85 18.16 2.75
CA LEU A 37 2.38 16.88 2.33
C LEU A 37 2.40 16.69 0.80
N ALA A 38 1.82 17.61 0.03
CA ALA A 38 1.88 17.63 -1.43
C ALA A 38 3.13 18.31 -1.99
N LYS A 39 3.95 18.94 -1.14
CA LYS A 39 5.11 19.72 -1.59
C LYS A 39 6.20 18.81 -2.20
N GLY A 40 6.76 19.26 -3.33
CA GLY A 40 7.83 18.55 -4.05
C GLY A 40 7.29 17.43 -4.93
N ARG A 41 8.21 16.75 -5.62
CA ARG A 41 7.89 15.57 -6.45
C ARG A 41 8.27 14.30 -5.69
N SER A 42 7.33 13.40 -5.51
CA SER A 42 7.59 12.09 -4.93
C SER A 42 7.82 11.04 -6.03
N HIS A 43 8.41 9.92 -5.67
CA HIS A 43 8.43 8.76 -6.55
C HIS A 43 6.99 8.17 -6.65
N PRO A 44 6.54 7.64 -7.80
CA PRO A 44 5.21 7.01 -7.96
C PRO A 44 4.88 5.94 -6.93
N ARG A 45 5.90 5.26 -6.38
CA ARG A 45 5.75 4.25 -5.32
C ARG A 45 5.03 4.76 -4.07
N THR A 46 5.05 6.08 -3.83
CA THR A 46 4.40 6.70 -2.69
C THR A 46 2.91 6.38 -2.63
N PHE A 47 2.25 6.46 -3.77
CA PHE A 47 0.82 6.19 -3.90
C PHE A 47 0.53 4.82 -4.51
N GLY A 48 1.49 4.26 -5.26
CA GLY A 48 1.25 3.12 -6.14
C GLY A 48 1.78 1.77 -5.67
N THR A 49 2.64 1.65 -4.65
CA THR A 49 3.31 0.38 -4.32
C THR A 49 2.35 -0.77 -4.10
N PHE A 50 1.43 -0.66 -3.15
CA PHE A 50 0.53 -1.76 -2.80
C PHE A 50 -0.53 -2.04 -3.89
N PRO A 51 -1.16 -1.02 -4.48
CA PRO A 51 -2.04 -1.20 -5.63
C PRO A 51 -1.36 -1.86 -6.82
N ARG A 52 -0.11 -1.50 -7.13
CA ARG A 52 0.67 -2.14 -8.19
C ARG A 52 0.92 -3.63 -7.94
N VAL A 53 1.17 -4.02 -6.69
CA VAL A 53 1.31 -5.44 -6.35
C VAL A 53 0.01 -6.18 -6.65
N LEU A 54 -1.14 -5.63 -6.24
CA LEU A 54 -2.44 -6.26 -6.44
C LEU A 54 -2.88 -6.25 -7.91
N GLY A 55 -2.73 -5.13 -8.60
CA GLY A 55 -3.10 -5.01 -10.00
C GLY A 55 -2.16 -5.79 -10.91
N ARG A 56 -0.90 -5.39 -10.94
CA ARG A 56 0.07 -5.95 -11.89
C ARG A 56 0.52 -7.35 -11.52
N TYR A 57 1.09 -7.55 -10.31
CA TYR A 57 1.75 -8.83 -9.98
C TYR A 57 0.79 -9.94 -9.55
N VAL A 58 -0.40 -9.59 -9.04
CA VAL A 58 -1.43 -10.58 -8.70
C VAL A 58 -2.37 -10.81 -9.88
N ARG A 59 -3.12 -9.76 -10.29
CA ARG A 59 -4.17 -9.92 -11.30
C ARG A 59 -3.63 -10.20 -12.71
N GLU A 60 -2.70 -9.37 -13.20
CA GLU A 60 -2.25 -9.42 -14.58
C GLU A 60 -1.18 -10.49 -14.80
N GLU A 61 -0.10 -10.43 -14.05
CA GLU A 61 1.06 -11.31 -14.24
C GLU A 61 0.98 -12.62 -13.45
N LYS A 62 0.05 -12.75 -12.49
CA LYS A 62 -0.19 -13.95 -11.68
C LYS A 62 1.07 -14.50 -11.00
N ILE A 63 1.95 -13.58 -10.56
CA ILE A 63 3.20 -13.90 -9.87
C ILE A 63 2.94 -14.44 -8.47
N LEU A 64 1.86 -13.94 -7.82
CA LEU A 64 1.36 -14.33 -6.52
C LEU A 64 -0.16 -14.49 -6.60
N ASP A 65 -0.71 -15.34 -5.75
CA ASP A 65 -2.15 -15.33 -5.46
C ASP A 65 -2.51 -14.17 -4.53
N LEU A 66 -3.78 -13.77 -4.58
CA LEU A 66 -4.29 -12.63 -3.81
C LEU A 66 -4.14 -12.84 -2.29
N PRO A 67 -4.50 -13.98 -1.69
CA PRO A 67 -4.32 -14.21 -0.26
C PRO A 67 -2.86 -14.09 0.20
N THR A 68 -1.91 -14.62 -0.58
CA THR A 68 -0.47 -14.51 -0.30
C THR A 68 -0.01 -13.06 -0.36
N ALA A 69 -0.43 -12.29 -1.36
CA ALA A 69 -0.08 -10.89 -1.46
C ALA A 69 -0.62 -10.08 -0.27
N ILE A 70 -1.89 -10.26 0.11
CA ILE A 70 -2.50 -9.61 1.28
C ILE A 70 -1.76 -9.97 2.56
N LYS A 71 -1.46 -11.25 2.79
CA LYS A 71 -0.67 -11.71 3.94
C LYS A 71 0.68 -11.00 4.04
N LYS A 72 1.40 -10.84 2.92
CA LYS A 72 2.69 -10.16 2.84
C LYS A 72 2.61 -8.64 3.10
N MET A 73 1.43 -8.04 2.97
CA MET A 73 1.16 -6.63 3.25
C MET A 73 0.63 -6.37 4.65
N THR A 74 0.10 -7.39 5.35
CA THR A 74 -0.68 -7.22 6.58
C THR A 74 -0.16 -8.08 7.71
N SER A 75 -0.59 -9.33 7.84
CA SER A 75 -0.28 -10.19 8.98
C SER A 75 1.19 -10.62 9.06
N ALA A 76 1.88 -10.76 7.94
CA ALA A 76 3.30 -11.13 7.95
C ALA A 76 4.18 -10.03 8.56
N PRO A 77 4.10 -8.73 8.14
CA PRO A 77 4.84 -7.65 8.81
C PRO A 77 4.40 -7.46 10.28
N CYS A 78 3.11 -7.55 10.60
CA CYS A 78 2.65 -7.44 11.98
C CYS A 78 3.28 -8.52 12.87
N LYS A 79 3.32 -9.76 12.39
CA LYS A 79 3.99 -10.86 13.09
C LYS A 79 5.49 -10.64 13.23
N LYS A 80 6.16 -10.20 12.14
CA LYS A 80 7.61 -9.99 12.11
C LYS A 80 8.07 -8.90 13.09
N PHE A 81 7.32 -7.81 13.16
CA PHE A 81 7.62 -6.66 14.01
C PHE A 81 6.87 -6.67 15.34
N ASN A 82 6.23 -7.79 15.71
CA ASN A 82 5.47 -7.95 16.96
C ASN A 82 4.39 -6.86 17.18
N ILE A 83 3.79 -6.38 16.10
CA ILE A 83 2.69 -5.42 16.16
C ILE A 83 1.43 -6.16 16.62
N LYS A 84 0.94 -5.83 17.81
CA LYS A 84 -0.20 -6.49 18.44
C LYS A 84 -1.53 -6.03 17.84
N GLU A 85 -2.52 -6.94 17.79
CA GLU A 85 -3.92 -6.64 17.48
C GLU A 85 -4.16 -5.95 16.14
N ARG A 86 -3.24 -6.16 15.14
CA ARG A 86 -3.33 -5.62 13.79
C ARG A 86 -2.96 -6.67 12.74
N GLY A 87 -3.27 -6.38 11.48
CA GLY A 87 -2.91 -7.19 10.31
C GLY A 87 -3.81 -8.39 10.05
N LEU A 88 -4.90 -8.55 10.82
CA LEU A 88 -5.94 -9.56 10.63
C LEU A 88 -7.32 -8.95 10.94
N ILE A 89 -8.34 -9.41 10.23
CA ILE A 89 -9.73 -9.16 10.60
C ILE A 89 -10.13 -10.19 11.65
N LYS A 90 -10.14 -9.77 12.90
CA LYS A 90 -10.41 -10.63 14.06
C LYS A 90 -11.03 -9.82 15.17
N GLU A 91 -11.93 -10.43 15.96
CA GLU A 91 -12.52 -9.83 17.16
C GLU A 91 -11.42 -9.37 18.13
N GLY A 92 -11.56 -8.18 18.70
CA GLY A 92 -10.60 -7.56 19.60
C GLY A 92 -9.43 -6.88 18.89
N TYR A 93 -9.32 -6.96 17.55
CA TYR A 93 -8.27 -6.28 16.78
C TYR A 93 -8.72 -4.87 16.36
N PHE A 94 -7.74 -4.00 16.18
CA PHE A 94 -7.99 -2.66 15.61
C PHE A 94 -8.57 -2.81 14.20
N ALA A 95 -9.64 -2.05 13.93
CA ALA A 95 -10.25 -2.01 12.62
C ALA A 95 -9.44 -1.12 11.66
N ASP A 96 -8.35 -1.69 11.11
CA ASP A 96 -7.57 -1.17 10.00
C ASP A 96 -7.93 -1.98 8.76
N ILE A 97 -8.88 -1.48 7.97
CA ILE A 97 -9.53 -2.24 6.91
C ILE A 97 -9.49 -1.44 5.61
N VAL A 98 -9.12 -2.12 4.52
CA VAL A 98 -9.23 -1.60 3.16
C VAL A 98 -10.24 -2.42 2.39
N ILE A 99 -11.22 -1.76 1.78
CA ILE A 99 -12.19 -2.37 0.87
C ILE A 99 -11.82 -1.92 -0.54
N PHE A 100 -11.52 -2.86 -1.41
CA PHE A 100 -11.10 -2.60 -2.78
C PHE A 100 -11.73 -3.60 -3.75
N ASN A 101 -11.82 -3.20 -5.01
CA ASN A 101 -12.25 -4.08 -6.08
C ASN A 101 -11.01 -4.76 -6.72
N PRO A 102 -10.87 -6.10 -6.62
CA PRO A 102 -9.72 -6.82 -7.15
C PRO A 102 -9.60 -6.75 -8.67
N ASP A 103 -10.70 -6.52 -9.38
CA ASP A 103 -10.72 -6.46 -10.85
C ASP A 103 -10.25 -5.10 -11.38
N THR A 104 -10.32 -4.05 -10.56
CA THR A 104 -9.99 -2.69 -10.99
C THR A 104 -8.85 -2.05 -10.22
N ILE A 105 -8.38 -2.67 -9.12
CA ILE A 105 -7.25 -2.13 -8.34
C ILE A 105 -6.01 -1.94 -9.22
N ALA A 106 -5.48 -0.71 -9.24
CA ALA A 106 -4.29 -0.37 -10.02
C ALA A 106 -3.58 0.86 -9.47
N ASP A 107 -2.27 0.93 -9.66
CA ASP A 107 -1.51 2.16 -9.49
C ASP A 107 -1.75 3.08 -10.69
N THR A 108 -1.95 4.36 -10.43
CA THR A 108 -2.19 5.40 -11.44
C THR A 108 -1.10 6.45 -11.45
N ALA A 109 -0.27 6.49 -10.41
CA ALA A 109 0.83 7.42 -10.30
C ALA A 109 1.94 7.11 -11.32
N THR A 110 2.44 8.15 -12.02
CA THR A 110 3.56 8.08 -12.96
C THR A 110 4.71 8.97 -12.50
N TYR A 111 5.85 8.93 -13.19
CA TYR A 111 6.96 9.84 -12.92
C TYR A 111 6.63 11.29 -13.27
N GLU A 112 5.75 11.51 -14.24
CA GLU A 112 5.25 12.82 -14.67
C GLU A 112 4.20 13.35 -13.68
N GLU A 113 3.30 12.46 -13.22
CA GLU A 113 2.19 12.77 -12.31
C GLU A 113 2.22 11.85 -11.08
N PRO A 114 3.18 12.04 -10.16
CA PRO A 114 3.41 11.11 -9.05
C PRO A 114 2.37 11.21 -7.92
N HIS A 115 1.59 12.29 -7.85
CA HIS A 115 0.61 12.55 -6.80
C HIS A 115 -0.81 12.12 -7.20
N LYS A 116 -0.93 10.88 -7.69
CA LYS A 116 -2.23 10.30 -8.03
C LYS A 116 -2.59 9.17 -7.10
N TYR A 117 -3.77 9.24 -6.50
CA TYR A 117 -4.32 8.12 -5.73
C TYR A 117 -4.65 6.94 -6.65
N PRO A 118 -4.51 5.69 -6.15
CA PRO A 118 -4.77 4.49 -6.95
C PRO A 118 -6.25 4.35 -7.29
N ALA A 119 -6.54 3.61 -8.36
CA ALA A 119 -7.89 3.18 -8.71
C ALA A 119 -8.29 1.93 -7.90
N GLY A 120 -9.59 1.68 -7.79
CA GLY A 120 -10.16 0.45 -7.24
C GLY A 120 -10.19 0.37 -5.71
N ILE A 121 -9.75 1.40 -4.97
CA ILE A 121 -9.93 1.48 -3.51
C ILE A 121 -11.24 2.21 -3.23
N GLU A 122 -12.18 1.53 -2.58
CA GLU A 122 -13.50 2.06 -2.27
C GLU A 122 -13.53 2.73 -0.90
N TYR A 123 -13.04 2.03 0.14
CA TYR A 123 -13.04 2.52 1.50
C TYR A 123 -11.73 2.17 2.22
N VAL A 124 -11.29 3.10 3.08
CA VAL A 124 -10.20 2.85 4.03
C VAL A 124 -10.65 3.26 5.42
N ILE A 125 -10.55 2.32 6.35
CA ILE A 125 -10.84 2.50 7.77
C ILE A 125 -9.54 2.37 8.54
N VAL A 126 -9.25 3.34 9.41
CA VAL A 126 -8.06 3.35 10.26
C VAL A 126 -8.49 3.52 11.71
N ASN A 127 -8.09 2.59 12.57
CA ASN A 127 -8.51 2.57 13.98
C ASN A 127 -10.03 2.74 14.16
N GLY A 128 -10.83 2.11 13.30
CA GLY A 128 -12.29 2.15 13.32
C GLY A 128 -12.93 3.42 12.73
N LYS A 129 -12.14 4.36 12.21
CA LYS A 129 -12.64 5.59 11.58
C LYS A 129 -12.50 5.53 10.06
N LEU A 130 -13.57 5.85 9.34
CA LEU A 130 -13.56 5.94 7.89
C LEU A 130 -12.67 7.12 7.46
N THR A 131 -11.60 6.87 6.72
CA THR A 131 -10.63 7.88 6.28
C THR A 131 -10.66 8.11 4.78
N VAL A 132 -11.08 7.11 4.02
CA VAL A 132 -11.32 7.21 2.57
C VAL A 132 -12.69 6.62 2.25
N GLU A 133 -13.47 7.33 1.46
CA GLU A 133 -14.77 6.92 0.95
C GLU A 133 -14.84 7.16 -0.55
N LYS A 134 -15.20 6.13 -1.32
CA LYS A 134 -15.31 6.22 -2.79
C LYS A 134 -14.08 6.91 -3.43
N ALA A 135 -12.91 6.42 -3.07
CA ALA A 135 -11.59 6.94 -3.49
C ALA A 135 -11.29 8.38 -3.06
N LYS A 136 -12.12 9.02 -2.22
CA LYS A 136 -11.89 10.38 -1.72
C LYS A 136 -11.35 10.36 -0.29
N HIS A 137 -10.22 10.99 -0.06
CA HIS A 137 -9.66 11.18 1.28
C HIS A 137 -10.48 12.21 2.06
N LEU A 138 -10.90 11.85 3.29
CA LEU A 138 -11.81 12.65 4.11
C LEU A 138 -11.11 13.64 5.04
N GLY A 139 -9.77 13.66 5.07
CA GLY A 139 -9.00 14.53 5.97
C GLY A 139 -9.05 14.12 7.45
N ILE A 140 -9.57 12.93 7.77
CA ILE A 140 -9.72 12.45 9.15
C ILE A 140 -8.37 11.91 9.65
N MET A 141 -7.85 12.50 10.71
CA MET A 141 -6.64 12.06 11.39
C MET A 141 -6.96 10.92 12.36
N ALA A 142 -6.95 9.68 11.86
CA ALA A 142 -7.26 8.49 12.64
C ALA A 142 -6.01 7.67 13.02
N GLY A 143 -4.86 7.99 12.43
CA GLY A 143 -3.58 7.31 12.69
C GLY A 143 -3.06 7.55 14.11
N ARG A 144 -2.26 6.62 14.60
CA ARG A 144 -1.47 6.76 15.83
C ARG A 144 -0.06 6.23 15.60
N VAL A 145 0.89 6.71 16.38
CA VAL A 145 2.23 6.12 16.43
C VAL A 145 2.13 4.74 17.08
N ILE A 146 2.72 3.75 16.44
CA ILE A 146 2.82 2.39 16.99
C ILE A 146 4.21 2.27 17.62
N THR A 147 4.25 2.00 18.90
CA THR A 147 5.45 1.66 19.66
C THR A 147 5.52 0.14 19.83
N LEU A 148 6.70 -0.44 19.67
CA LEU A 148 6.99 -1.87 19.82
C LEU A 148 7.41 -2.20 21.25
#